data_45c8217bc778ce901167b6ff247b49fa
#
_entry.id   45c8217bc778ce901167b6ff247b49fa
#
_cell.length_a   1.000
_cell.length_b   1.000
_cell.length_c   1.000
_cell.angle_alpha   90.00
_cell.angle_beta   90.00
_cell.angle_gamma   90.00
#
_symmetry.space_group_name_H-M   'P 1'
#
loop_
_entity.id
_entity.type
_entity.pdbx_description
1 polymer ?
#
loop_
_entity_poly.entity_id
_entity_poly.type
_entity_poly.pdbx_seq_one_letter_code
_entity_poly.pdbx_strand_id
1 'polypeptide(L)'
;KKTAAVFGAELFTLVVAGELAGKSYPTKFYVAERSAEELIETCAPFLSTEGRAAEAKRLDGMDLGLVFGAQLTPELVRGCGADIVCVSRAVHGALGLGEPDGLTLCCEGGVLAQGRGAEGVIRAFYDARRAGVSADRLAQGMSPDNARGEEGPVESRLYTDLSEAVPGPSVPEGGGYSPEQAAAEAARCIQCRCEECIKGCAWLRHYGKFPRIMTREIYNNVGIIMGDHMMNGAINSCALCGQCTVNCPNGYDMAEICLSARRNMVATGKMSLAVHEFALYDQLFSNTEAFLCRPEPGYEKCAYVFFPGCQAGAIAPEAAYRAYEDLRARLPGGVGILLGCCGVISHWAGREELFEETCAQLRAELEKLGNPRIIAACPTCQKTLREAGLGECTGIWDLLLELGLPEGAPVSCGEVTLHDACGARGDAHTQKAVRELAERLGCKITEPGHTLDRSDCCGWGGLAAFAKPEVAEDYTRAALDGCEGVQLSYCMGCRDRYARGGAESAHILELIYSAPAGSPPGISEKRKNRLSLKQRLLRDIWKEDTHMAPRGYKIEYT
;
A
#
# COMPACT_ATOMS: atom_id res chain seq x y z
N LYS A 1 23.39 35.18 15.20
CA LYS A 1 22.29 34.22 15.52
C LYS A 1 21.03 35.03 15.77
N LYS A 2 19.90 34.54 15.25
CA LYS A 2 18.58 35.10 15.55
C LYS A 2 18.27 34.94 17.03
N THR A 3 17.57 35.91 17.63
CA THR A 3 17.27 35.96 19.06
C THR A 3 15.76 35.83 19.30
N ALA A 4 15.39 35.31 20.45
CA ALA A 4 13.99 35.13 20.84
C ALA A 4 13.69 35.87 22.17
N ALA A 5 12.47 36.40 22.26
CA ALA A 5 11.92 36.96 23.47
C ALA A 5 10.52 36.37 23.74
N VAL A 6 10.31 35.90 24.95
CA VAL A 6 9.05 35.33 25.42
C VAL A 6 8.54 36.16 26.58
N PHE A 7 7.25 36.47 26.62
CA PHE A 7 6.67 37.38 27.60
C PHE A 7 5.43 36.81 28.29
N GLY A 8 5.44 36.82 29.62
CA GLY A 8 4.33 36.44 30.49
C GLY A 8 4.32 34.96 30.89
N ALA A 9 3.86 34.74 32.11
CA ALA A 9 3.86 33.44 32.77
C ALA A 9 2.57 32.65 32.45
N GLU A 10 2.62 31.80 31.45
CA GLU A 10 1.61 30.79 31.14
C GLU A 10 2.31 29.50 30.75
N LEU A 11 1.63 28.36 30.88
CA LEU A 11 2.19 27.05 30.46
C LEU A 11 2.64 27.07 28.99
N PHE A 12 1.86 27.71 28.12
CA PHE A 12 2.21 27.90 26.72
C PHE A 12 3.55 28.61 26.53
N THR A 13 3.73 29.76 27.15
CA THR A 13 4.96 30.56 27.03
C THR A 13 6.16 29.88 27.67
N LEU A 14 5.99 29.21 28.81
CA LEU A 14 7.03 28.40 29.43
C LEU A 14 7.55 27.31 28.51
N VAL A 15 6.64 26.57 27.88
CA VAL A 15 7.00 25.49 26.94
C VAL A 15 7.64 26.05 25.68
N VAL A 16 7.13 27.17 25.11
CA VAL A 16 7.75 27.83 23.95
C VAL A 16 9.17 28.30 24.26
N ALA A 17 9.40 28.87 25.43
CA ALA A 17 10.74 29.30 25.83
C ALA A 17 11.72 28.12 25.85
N GLY A 18 11.28 26.97 26.40
CA GLY A 18 12.05 25.72 26.37
C GLY A 18 12.32 25.18 24.98
N GLU A 19 11.32 25.20 24.10
CA GLU A 19 11.45 24.76 22.68
C GLU A 19 12.44 25.63 21.91
N LEU A 20 12.40 26.96 22.10
CA LEU A 20 13.30 27.89 21.42
C LEU A 20 14.75 27.76 21.93
N ALA A 21 14.95 27.61 23.23
CA ALA A 21 16.25 27.33 23.81
C ALA A 21 16.81 25.99 23.32
N GLY A 22 15.99 24.95 23.28
CA GLY A 22 16.35 23.63 22.75
C GLY A 22 16.75 23.64 21.26
N LYS A 23 16.26 24.60 20.49
CA LYS A 23 16.65 24.87 19.09
C LYS A 23 17.88 25.79 18.99
N SER A 24 18.51 26.12 20.11
CA SER A 24 19.70 26.98 20.20
C SER A 24 19.48 28.44 19.78
N TYR A 25 18.27 28.96 19.91
CA TYR A 25 18.02 30.38 19.86
C TYR A 25 18.36 31.01 21.21
N PRO A 26 19.21 32.06 21.28
CA PRO A 26 19.37 32.84 22.50
C PRO A 26 18.02 33.43 22.90
N THR A 27 17.45 32.91 23.99
CA THR A 27 16.07 33.20 24.39
C THR A 27 16.04 33.94 25.71
N LYS A 28 15.36 35.09 25.74
CA LYS A 28 15.04 35.81 26.97
C LYS A 28 13.58 35.60 27.33
N PHE A 29 13.32 35.21 28.58
CA PHE A 29 11.98 34.99 29.07
C PHE A 29 11.65 36.01 30.17
N TYR A 30 10.78 36.96 29.85
CA TYR A 30 10.35 38.06 30.71
C TYR A 30 9.07 37.67 31.43
N VAL A 31 9.14 37.69 32.79
CA VAL A 31 8.02 37.30 33.66
C VAL A 31 7.87 38.26 34.81
N ALA A 32 6.64 38.45 35.30
CA ALA A 32 6.35 39.31 36.44
C ALA A 32 6.74 38.66 37.77
N GLU A 33 6.81 37.36 37.81
CA GLU A 33 7.21 36.51 38.92
C GLU A 33 8.64 36.84 39.37
N ARG A 34 8.96 36.55 40.65
CA ARG A 34 10.23 36.95 41.28
C ARG A 34 11.25 35.80 41.36
N SER A 35 10.78 34.57 41.14
CA SER A 35 11.65 33.39 41.18
C SER A 35 11.17 32.29 40.22
N ALA A 36 12.01 31.29 40.01
CA ALA A 36 11.66 30.12 39.21
C ALA A 36 10.53 29.31 39.85
N GLU A 37 10.49 29.20 41.17
CA GLU A 37 9.43 28.49 41.90
C GLU A 37 8.07 29.17 41.68
N GLU A 38 8.03 30.53 41.83
CA GLU A 38 6.80 31.30 41.62
C GLU A 38 6.34 31.22 40.17
N LEU A 39 7.27 31.24 39.22
CA LEU A 39 6.98 31.05 37.80
C LEU A 39 6.36 29.65 37.51
N ILE A 40 6.95 28.58 38.06
CA ILE A 40 6.40 27.22 37.87
C ILE A 40 5.04 27.08 38.59
N GLU A 41 4.85 27.67 39.75
CA GLU A 41 3.55 27.67 40.45
C GLU A 41 2.46 28.35 39.60
N THR A 42 2.79 29.46 38.92
CA THR A 42 1.87 30.16 38.02
C THR A 42 1.60 29.36 36.75
N CYS A 43 2.63 28.82 36.09
CA CYS A 43 2.51 28.15 34.81
C CYS A 43 1.96 26.71 34.90
N ALA A 44 2.24 26.00 35.99
CA ALA A 44 1.93 24.59 36.17
C ALA A 44 1.37 24.27 37.57
N PRO A 45 0.25 24.91 37.98
CA PRO A 45 -0.35 24.71 39.31
C PRO A 45 -0.82 23.27 39.57
N PHE A 46 -0.96 22.46 38.54
CA PHE A 46 -1.34 21.05 38.60
C PHE A 46 -0.21 20.13 39.09
N LEU A 47 1.03 20.61 39.16
CA LEU A 47 2.14 19.81 39.67
C LEU A 47 2.12 19.76 41.22
N SER A 48 2.59 18.62 41.77
CA SER A 48 2.88 18.51 43.20
C SER A 48 3.98 19.48 43.62
N THR A 49 4.10 19.72 44.93
CA THR A 49 5.17 20.58 45.47
C THR A 49 6.57 20.11 45.05
N GLU A 50 6.81 18.78 45.14
CA GLU A 50 8.07 18.18 44.70
C GLU A 50 8.25 18.30 43.18
N GLY A 51 7.17 18.11 42.39
CA GLY A 51 7.18 18.31 40.94
C GLY A 51 7.51 19.72 40.53
N ARG A 52 6.95 20.74 41.22
CA ARG A 52 7.26 22.15 41.00
C ARG A 52 8.72 22.46 41.31
N ALA A 53 9.25 21.97 42.43
CA ALA A 53 10.64 22.16 42.81
C ALA A 53 11.62 21.53 41.79
N ALA A 54 11.27 20.32 41.29
CA ALA A 54 12.05 19.66 40.25
C ALA A 54 12.05 20.45 38.94
N GLU A 55 10.90 20.96 38.50
CA GLU A 55 10.79 21.79 37.28
C GLU A 55 11.48 23.15 37.43
N ALA A 56 11.41 23.81 38.61
CA ALA A 56 12.13 25.03 38.86
C ALA A 56 13.65 24.82 38.74
N LYS A 57 14.16 23.73 39.33
CA LYS A 57 15.58 23.35 39.20
C LYS A 57 15.96 23.02 37.75
N ARG A 58 15.08 22.38 37.00
CA ARG A 58 15.31 22.13 35.58
C ARG A 58 15.38 23.41 34.77
N LEU A 59 14.52 24.37 35.06
CA LEU A 59 14.46 25.66 34.41
C LEU A 59 15.76 26.48 34.65
N ASP A 60 16.29 26.46 35.88
CA ASP A 60 17.56 27.09 36.21
C ASP A 60 18.76 26.49 35.48
N GLY A 61 18.68 25.22 35.12
CA GLY A 61 19.71 24.50 34.34
C GLY A 61 19.60 24.69 32.84
N MET A 62 18.56 25.36 32.32
CA MET A 62 18.40 25.64 30.91
C MET A 62 19.15 26.90 30.48
N ASP A 63 19.61 26.96 29.22
CA ASP A 63 20.21 28.14 28.62
C ASP A 63 19.12 29.17 28.25
N LEU A 64 18.45 29.68 29.29
CA LEU A 64 17.40 30.69 29.21
C LEU A 64 17.81 31.95 29.97
N GLY A 65 17.74 33.10 29.32
CA GLY A 65 17.88 34.39 29.96
C GLY A 65 16.61 34.80 30.72
N LEU A 66 16.40 34.26 31.93
CA LEU A 66 15.23 34.58 32.77
C LEU A 66 15.33 36.02 33.28
N VAL A 67 14.24 36.78 33.06
CA VAL A 67 14.13 38.18 33.54
C VAL A 67 12.91 38.26 34.44
N PHE A 68 13.17 38.13 35.74
CA PHE A 68 12.14 38.18 36.79
C PHE A 68 11.74 39.59 37.15
N GLY A 69 10.52 39.78 37.65
CA GLY A 69 10.00 41.09 38.10
C GLY A 69 9.80 42.10 36.95
N ALA A 70 9.68 41.62 35.72
CA ALA A 70 9.51 42.48 34.55
C ALA A 70 8.12 43.14 34.53
N GLN A 71 8.06 44.43 34.24
CA GLN A 71 6.81 45.11 33.93
C GLN A 71 6.45 44.82 32.47
N LEU A 72 5.50 43.92 32.25
CA LEU A 72 5.11 43.42 30.92
C LEU A 72 4.23 44.45 30.18
N THR A 73 4.85 45.55 29.74
CA THR A 73 4.15 46.60 29.00
C THR A 73 4.27 46.41 27.49
N PRO A 74 3.33 46.96 26.69
CA PRO A 74 3.42 46.94 25.23
C PRO A 74 4.72 47.55 24.69
N GLU A 75 5.27 48.57 25.36
CA GLU A 75 6.51 49.23 25.00
C GLU A 75 7.72 48.31 25.16
N LEU A 76 7.75 47.52 26.23
CA LEU A 76 8.81 46.54 26.47
C LEU A 76 8.80 45.48 25.35
N VAL A 77 7.62 44.97 24.99
CA VAL A 77 7.50 43.94 23.92
C VAL A 77 7.93 44.50 22.57
N ARG A 78 7.45 45.70 22.20
CA ARG A 78 7.80 46.33 20.91
C ARG A 78 9.26 46.76 20.84
N GLY A 79 9.87 47.09 21.98
CA GLY A 79 11.24 47.53 22.09
C GLY A 79 12.27 46.45 22.36
N CYS A 80 11.88 45.17 22.45
CA CYS A 80 12.78 44.09 22.85
C CYS A 80 13.88 43.76 21.81
N GLY A 81 13.68 44.14 20.56
CA GLY A 81 14.65 43.92 19.46
C GLY A 81 14.93 42.46 19.11
N ALA A 82 14.11 41.55 19.56
CA ALA A 82 14.26 40.14 19.23
C ALA A 82 13.66 39.82 17.84
N ASP A 83 14.26 38.86 17.15
CA ASP A 83 13.77 38.39 15.83
C ASP A 83 12.50 37.52 15.95
N ILE A 84 12.32 36.86 17.08
CA ILE A 84 11.18 36.02 17.42
C ILE A 84 10.56 36.57 18.70
N VAL A 85 9.25 36.84 18.65
CA VAL A 85 8.50 37.32 19.82
C VAL A 85 7.33 36.37 20.08
N CYS A 86 7.23 35.88 21.33
CA CYS A 86 6.11 35.08 21.78
C CYS A 86 5.52 35.67 23.05
N VAL A 87 4.19 35.72 23.15
CA VAL A 87 3.51 36.39 24.26
C VAL A 87 2.42 35.51 24.89
N SER A 88 2.22 35.70 26.21
CA SER A 88 1.04 35.13 26.91
C SER A 88 -0.24 35.83 26.46
N ARG A 89 -1.39 35.23 26.76
CA ARG A 89 -2.72 35.79 26.44
C ARG A 89 -2.94 37.16 27.07
N ALA A 90 -2.48 37.32 28.29
CA ALA A 90 -2.59 38.61 28.98
C ALA A 90 -1.81 39.72 28.26
N VAL A 91 -0.58 39.41 27.85
CA VAL A 91 0.28 40.36 27.09
C VAL A 91 -0.29 40.56 25.68
N HIS A 92 -0.76 39.52 25.02
CA HIS A 92 -1.44 39.60 23.72
C HIS A 92 -2.65 40.54 23.75
N GLY A 93 -3.50 40.41 24.79
CA GLY A 93 -4.64 41.31 24.99
C GLY A 93 -4.22 42.79 25.20
N ALA A 94 -3.15 43.02 25.96
CA ALA A 94 -2.60 44.36 26.20
C ALA A 94 -1.99 45.00 24.94
N LEU A 95 -1.46 44.18 24.02
CA LEU A 95 -0.91 44.62 22.74
C LEU A 95 -2.02 44.99 21.71
N GLY A 96 -3.24 44.54 21.92
CA GLY A 96 -4.37 44.78 21.00
C GLY A 96 -4.21 44.11 19.64
N LEU A 97 -3.46 43.01 19.57
CA LEU A 97 -3.27 42.23 18.34
C LEU A 97 -4.54 41.45 17.99
N GLY A 98 -4.77 41.23 16.71
CA GLY A 98 -5.83 40.34 16.22
C GLY A 98 -5.66 38.88 16.68
N GLU A 99 -6.70 38.07 16.52
CA GLU A 99 -6.60 36.62 16.85
C GLU A 99 -5.45 35.98 16.08
N PRO A 100 -4.66 35.12 16.72
CA PRO A 100 -3.59 34.41 16.05
C PRO A 100 -4.16 33.42 15.02
N ASP A 101 -3.43 33.24 13.94
CA ASP A 101 -3.78 32.25 12.91
C ASP A 101 -3.90 30.84 13.51
N GLY A 102 -4.96 30.13 13.12
CA GLY A 102 -5.30 28.83 13.70
C GLY A 102 -4.26 27.73 13.46
N LEU A 103 -3.42 27.84 12.43
CA LEU A 103 -2.36 26.89 12.11
C LEU A 103 -1.00 27.34 12.66
N THR A 104 -0.62 28.57 12.40
CA THR A 104 0.73 29.07 12.66
C THR A 104 0.90 29.75 14.02
N LEU A 105 -0.20 30.12 14.67
CA LEU A 105 -0.23 30.91 15.90
C LEU A 105 0.40 32.30 15.76
N CYS A 106 0.54 32.80 14.54
CA CYS A 106 1.06 34.12 14.25
C CYS A 106 -0.05 35.17 14.29
N CYS A 107 0.25 36.28 14.94
CA CYS A 107 -0.49 37.53 14.87
C CYS A 107 0.14 38.48 13.85
N GLU A 108 -0.49 39.65 13.64
CA GLU A 108 0.12 40.74 12.87
C GLU A 108 1.52 41.10 13.41
N GLY A 109 2.46 41.36 12.50
CA GLY A 109 3.84 41.64 12.84
C GLY A 109 4.71 40.43 13.25
N GLY A 110 4.20 39.20 13.06
CA GLY A 110 4.97 37.98 13.32
C GLY A 110 5.06 37.59 14.80
N VAL A 111 4.26 38.21 15.67
CA VAL A 111 4.17 37.84 17.09
C VAL A 111 3.41 36.54 17.24
N LEU A 112 3.96 35.61 18.05
CA LEU A 112 3.35 34.32 18.33
C LEU A 112 2.54 34.38 19.64
N ALA A 113 1.30 33.88 19.59
CA ALA A 113 0.43 33.81 20.76
C ALA A 113 -0.52 32.61 20.68
N GLN A 114 -1.02 32.18 21.83
CA GLN A 114 -2.07 31.19 21.90
C GLN A 114 -3.45 31.84 21.69
N GLY A 115 -4.31 31.25 20.86
CA GLY A 115 -5.65 31.74 20.57
C GLY A 115 -6.61 31.65 21.77
N ARG A 116 -7.72 32.38 21.69
CA ARG A 116 -8.80 32.33 22.69
C ARG A 116 -9.48 30.93 22.66
N GLY A 117 -9.93 30.46 23.83
CA GLY A 117 -10.58 29.16 23.97
C GLY A 117 -9.63 27.96 23.90
N ALA A 118 -8.32 28.19 23.82
CA ALA A 118 -7.31 27.14 23.84
C ALA A 118 -6.92 26.81 25.29
N GLU A 119 -7.82 26.18 26.05
CA GLU A 119 -7.60 25.84 27.45
C GLU A 119 -7.12 24.39 27.62
N GLY A 120 -6.42 24.12 28.73
CA GLY A 120 -5.94 22.81 29.12
C GLY A 120 -4.46 22.56 28.84
N VAL A 121 -3.89 21.66 29.66
CA VAL A 121 -2.45 21.33 29.66
C VAL A 121 -1.99 20.79 28.31
N ILE A 122 -2.70 19.81 27.78
CA ILE A 122 -2.35 19.16 26.49
C ILE A 122 -2.38 20.19 25.35
N ARG A 123 -3.38 21.07 25.35
CA ARG A 123 -3.52 22.11 24.33
C ARG A 123 -2.38 23.14 24.41
N ALA A 124 -1.98 23.53 25.60
CA ALA A 124 -0.85 24.44 25.77
C ALA A 124 0.46 23.87 25.21
N PHE A 125 0.74 22.58 25.47
CA PHE A 125 1.91 21.90 24.89
C PHE A 125 1.82 21.77 23.36
N TYR A 126 0.65 21.40 22.84
CA TYR A 126 0.43 21.27 21.41
C TYR A 126 0.67 22.61 20.69
N ASP A 127 0.05 23.68 21.19
CA ASP A 127 0.19 25.00 20.59
C ASP A 127 1.62 25.55 20.75
N ALA A 128 2.28 25.29 21.89
CA ALA A 128 3.67 25.71 22.10
C ALA A 128 4.64 25.08 21.10
N ARG A 129 4.48 23.80 20.81
CA ARG A 129 5.29 23.12 19.78
C ARG A 129 5.04 23.68 18.38
N ARG A 130 3.78 23.98 18.05
CA ARG A 130 3.42 24.63 16.78
C ARG A 130 4.01 26.03 16.67
N ALA A 131 3.94 26.81 17.74
CA ALA A 131 4.59 28.11 17.82
C ALA A 131 6.11 28.00 17.61
N GLY A 132 6.75 27.00 18.22
CA GLY A 132 8.18 26.73 18.02
C GLY A 132 8.55 26.39 16.57
N VAL A 133 7.68 25.72 15.82
CA VAL A 133 7.85 25.48 14.37
C VAL A 133 7.69 26.76 13.58
N SER A 134 6.67 27.58 13.88
CA SER A 134 6.45 28.89 13.23
C SER A 134 7.61 29.84 13.48
N ALA A 135 8.09 29.90 14.72
CA ALA A 135 9.25 30.67 15.10
C ALA A 135 10.50 30.33 14.30
N ASP A 136 10.75 29.03 14.13
CA ASP A 136 11.91 28.51 13.38
C ASP A 136 11.84 28.92 11.90
N ARG A 137 10.67 28.84 11.28
CA ARG A 137 10.45 29.28 9.89
C ARG A 137 10.60 30.79 9.72
N LEU A 138 9.99 31.57 10.61
CA LEU A 138 10.14 33.01 10.60
C LEU A 138 11.62 33.43 10.75
N ALA A 139 12.37 32.76 11.63
CA ALA A 139 13.79 33.01 11.81
C ALA A 139 14.62 32.72 10.57
N GLN A 140 14.19 31.75 9.76
CA GLN A 140 14.81 31.38 8.49
C GLN A 140 14.32 32.23 7.30
N GLY A 141 13.41 33.18 7.51
CA GLY A 141 12.81 33.99 6.45
C GLY A 141 11.80 33.25 5.57
N MET A 142 11.27 32.15 6.07
CA MET A 142 10.24 31.37 5.39
C MET A 142 8.84 31.74 5.89
N SER A 143 7.81 31.48 5.08
CA SER A 143 6.43 31.59 5.55
C SER A 143 6.17 30.60 6.69
N PRO A 144 5.51 31.02 7.80
CA PRO A 144 5.25 30.16 8.95
C PRO A 144 4.33 28.96 8.64
N ASP A 145 3.55 29.01 7.55
CA ASP A 145 2.66 27.96 7.05
C ASP A 145 3.32 27.02 6.01
N ASN A 146 4.55 27.30 5.61
CA ASN A 146 5.25 26.52 4.59
C ASN A 146 5.28 25.02 4.94
N ALA A 147 4.76 24.19 4.03
CA ALA A 147 4.64 22.74 4.15
C ALA A 147 3.91 22.27 5.45
N ARG A 148 2.85 22.97 5.86
CA ARG A 148 2.04 22.67 7.06
C ARG A 148 0.56 22.40 6.78
N GLY A 149 0.15 22.32 5.51
CA GLY A 149 -1.26 22.11 5.14
C GLY A 149 -1.87 20.83 5.72
N GLU A 150 -1.04 19.85 6.02
CA GLU A 150 -1.44 18.57 6.62
C GLU A 150 -1.35 18.54 8.15
N GLU A 151 -0.97 19.64 8.81
CA GLU A 151 -0.95 19.71 10.27
C GLU A 151 -2.37 19.88 10.83
N GLY A 152 -2.73 19.02 11.75
CA GLY A 152 -4.02 19.07 12.42
C GLY A 152 -4.32 17.77 13.14
N PRO A 153 -5.46 17.67 13.80
CA PRO A 153 -5.89 16.39 14.36
C PRO A 153 -6.16 15.41 13.22
N VAL A 154 -5.39 14.35 13.19
CA VAL A 154 -5.61 13.20 12.29
C VAL A 154 -6.36 12.14 13.07
N GLU A 155 -7.55 11.76 12.60
CA GLU A 155 -8.24 10.60 13.12
C GLU A 155 -7.43 9.36 12.76
N SER A 156 -6.84 8.70 13.75
CA SER A 156 -6.18 7.42 13.56
C SER A 156 -7.04 6.29 14.11
N ARG A 157 -7.21 5.23 13.32
CA ARG A 157 -7.88 4.01 13.72
C ARG A 157 -6.82 2.96 13.94
N LEU A 158 -6.61 2.58 15.19
CA LEU A 158 -5.65 1.54 15.54
C LEU A 158 -6.39 0.34 16.11
N TYR A 159 -6.06 -0.84 15.64
CA TYR A 159 -6.44 -2.07 16.31
C TYR A 159 -5.41 -2.38 17.39
N THR A 160 -5.89 -2.52 18.63
CA THR A 160 -5.08 -3.01 19.74
C THR A 160 -5.51 -4.45 20.01
N ASP A 161 -4.59 -5.38 19.89
CA ASP A 161 -4.81 -6.77 20.29
C ASP A 161 -4.86 -6.83 21.82
N LEU A 162 -6.03 -7.16 22.35
CA LEU A 162 -6.28 -7.28 23.79
C LEU A 162 -6.24 -8.73 24.29
N SER A 163 -5.88 -9.70 23.44
CA SER A 163 -5.89 -11.12 23.80
C SER A 163 -4.96 -11.45 24.98
N GLU A 164 -3.86 -10.72 25.11
CA GLU A 164 -2.89 -10.86 26.20
C GLU A 164 -3.10 -9.86 27.33
N ALA A 165 -4.15 -9.03 27.26
CA ALA A 165 -4.41 -8.04 28.30
C ALA A 165 -4.85 -8.71 29.61
N VAL A 166 -4.14 -8.44 30.69
CA VAL A 166 -4.47 -8.93 32.03
C VAL A 166 -5.30 -7.87 32.75
N PRO A 167 -6.55 -8.16 33.14
CA PRO A 167 -7.33 -7.25 33.97
C PRO A 167 -6.58 -6.92 35.26
N GLY A 168 -6.60 -5.67 35.67
CA GLY A 168 -5.95 -5.23 36.89
C GLY A 168 -6.91 -4.47 37.80
N PRO A 169 -6.49 -4.15 39.02
CA PRO A 169 -7.29 -3.36 39.92
C PRO A 169 -7.57 -1.97 39.34
N SER A 170 -8.73 -1.43 39.64
CA SER A 170 -9.07 -0.04 39.35
C SER A 170 -8.10 0.92 40.05
N VAL A 171 -7.96 2.12 39.49
CA VAL A 171 -7.19 3.20 40.12
C VAL A 171 -7.70 3.42 41.53
N PRO A 172 -6.81 3.54 42.56
CA PRO A 172 -7.24 3.82 43.92
C PRO A 172 -8.07 5.10 44.00
N GLU A 173 -9.13 5.07 44.83
CA GLU A 173 -9.86 6.27 45.20
C GLU A 173 -8.91 7.25 45.88
N GLY A 174 -8.70 8.43 45.29
CA GLY A 174 -7.79 9.41 45.84
C GLY A 174 -6.67 9.87 44.85
N GLY A 175 -6.60 9.26 43.67
CA GLY A 175 -5.90 9.82 42.52
C GLY A 175 -4.39 9.64 42.48
N GLY A 176 -3.79 8.75 43.29
CA GLY A 176 -2.34 8.49 43.22
C GLY A 176 -2.01 7.00 43.37
N TYR A 177 -0.93 6.57 42.69
CA TYR A 177 -0.32 5.26 42.88
C TYR A 177 0.87 5.35 43.83
N SER A 178 1.03 4.35 44.72
CA SER A 178 2.34 4.12 45.33
C SER A 178 3.35 3.69 44.25
N PRO A 179 4.66 3.80 44.51
CA PRO A 179 5.69 3.32 43.58
C PRO A 179 5.47 1.85 43.15
N GLU A 180 5.06 0.98 44.07
CA GLU A 180 4.79 -0.44 43.82
C GLU A 180 3.55 -0.63 42.97
N GLN A 181 2.48 0.13 43.23
CA GLN A 181 1.26 0.12 42.42
C GLN A 181 1.51 0.65 41.02
N ALA A 182 2.31 1.71 40.88
CA ALA A 182 2.69 2.25 39.59
C ALA A 182 3.52 1.26 38.77
N ALA A 183 4.46 0.55 39.41
CA ALA A 183 5.25 -0.49 38.78
C ALA A 183 4.36 -1.69 38.33
N ALA A 184 3.42 -2.10 39.16
CA ALA A 184 2.47 -3.17 38.83
C ALA A 184 1.57 -2.78 37.64
N GLU A 185 1.08 -1.53 37.60
CA GLU A 185 0.26 -1.03 36.48
C GLU A 185 1.08 -0.90 35.21
N ALA A 186 2.32 -0.43 35.30
CA ALA A 186 3.23 -0.35 34.15
C ALA A 186 3.56 -1.72 33.57
N ALA A 187 3.68 -2.76 34.40
CA ALA A 187 3.92 -4.13 33.97
C ALA A 187 2.75 -4.73 33.15
N ARG A 188 1.57 -4.18 33.26
CA ARG A 188 0.39 -4.57 32.46
C ARG A 188 0.36 -3.97 31.08
N CYS A 189 1.34 -3.14 30.71
CA CYS A 189 1.40 -2.49 29.40
C CYS A 189 1.53 -3.52 28.29
N ILE A 190 0.53 -3.57 27.39
CA ILE A 190 0.49 -4.46 26.21
C ILE A 190 1.14 -3.84 24.96
N GLN A 191 1.81 -2.72 25.08
CA GLN A 191 2.43 -2.00 23.95
C GLN A 191 1.46 -1.85 22.77
N CYS A 192 0.42 -1.04 22.91
CA CYS A 192 -0.64 -0.80 21.92
C CYS A 192 -0.08 -0.48 20.52
N ARG A 193 0.37 -1.49 19.80
CA ARG A 193 0.82 -1.41 18.41
C ARG A 193 -0.24 -2.03 17.53
N CYS A 194 -0.63 -1.31 16.49
CA CYS A 194 -1.37 -1.92 15.41
C CYS A 194 -0.37 -2.59 14.46
N GLU A 195 -0.43 -3.90 14.30
CA GLU A 195 0.44 -4.70 13.45
C GLU A 195 -0.33 -5.49 12.38
N GLU A 196 -1.59 -5.15 12.14
CA GLU A 196 -2.47 -5.89 11.23
C GLU A 196 -1.89 -6.02 9.81
N CYS A 197 -1.24 -4.97 9.31
CA CYS A 197 -0.55 -5.02 8.03
C CYS A 197 0.67 -5.95 8.04
N ILE A 198 1.38 -6.08 9.17
CA ILE A 198 2.54 -6.99 9.30
C ILE A 198 2.05 -8.42 9.44
N LYS A 199 1.03 -8.67 10.29
CA LYS A 199 0.44 -9.99 10.49
C LYS A 199 -0.06 -10.60 9.18
N GLY A 200 -0.68 -9.79 8.34
CA GLY A 200 -1.23 -10.22 7.05
C GLY A 200 -0.24 -10.18 5.87
N CYS A 201 1.00 -9.68 6.02
CA CYS A 201 1.88 -9.50 4.87
C CYS A 201 3.22 -10.23 5.03
N ALA A 202 3.45 -11.29 4.25
CA ALA A 202 4.69 -12.06 4.28
C ALA A 202 5.93 -11.20 3.94
N TRP A 203 5.81 -10.24 3.04
CA TRP A 203 6.88 -9.31 2.68
C TRP A 203 7.29 -8.42 3.87
N LEU A 204 6.34 -7.84 4.60
CA LEU A 204 6.63 -7.04 5.81
C LEU A 204 7.26 -7.90 6.91
N ARG A 205 6.79 -9.14 7.09
CA ARG A 205 7.40 -10.09 8.03
C ARG A 205 8.82 -10.47 7.62
N HIS A 206 9.06 -10.73 6.32
CA HIS A 206 10.39 -11.06 5.81
C HIS A 206 11.43 -9.99 6.15
N TYR A 207 11.09 -8.71 5.96
CA TYR A 207 12.01 -7.61 6.27
C TYR A 207 11.98 -7.19 7.74
N GLY A 208 11.05 -7.68 8.55
CA GLY A 208 10.95 -7.36 9.98
C GLY A 208 10.74 -5.88 10.27
N LYS A 209 10.14 -5.13 9.34
CA LYS A 209 10.04 -3.67 9.43
C LYS A 209 8.60 -3.18 9.37
N PHE A 210 8.31 -2.18 10.19
CA PHE A 210 7.02 -1.51 10.18
C PHE A 210 6.85 -0.66 8.90
N PRO A 211 5.65 -0.56 8.30
CA PRO A 211 5.39 0.17 7.05
C PRO A 211 5.97 1.58 7.02
N ARG A 212 5.83 2.35 8.10
CA ARG A 212 6.40 3.70 8.22
C ARG A 212 7.93 3.72 8.04
N ILE A 213 8.61 2.72 8.59
CA ILE A 213 10.08 2.61 8.46
C ILE A 213 10.43 2.24 7.03
N MET A 214 9.73 1.27 6.45
CA MET A 214 9.90 0.87 5.06
C MET A 214 9.72 2.05 4.10
N THR A 215 8.66 2.83 4.27
CA THR A 215 8.39 4.01 3.43
C THR A 215 9.52 5.04 3.51
N ARG A 216 10.01 5.32 4.72
CA ARG A 216 11.15 6.23 4.91
C ARG A 216 12.42 5.72 4.22
N GLU A 217 12.72 4.44 4.35
CA GLU A 217 13.88 3.83 3.70
C GLU A 217 13.74 3.81 2.18
N ILE A 218 12.53 3.53 1.65
CA ILE A 218 12.22 3.62 0.22
C ILE A 218 12.44 5.05 -0.27
N TYR A 219 11.88 6.05 0.43
CA TYR A 219 12.08 7.46 0.09
C TYR A 219 13.57 7.84 0.06
N ASN A 220 14.33 7.47 1.09
CA ASN A 220 15.76 7.72 1.14
C ASN A 220 16.48 7.06 -0.04
N ASN A 221 16.11 5.82 -0.37
CA ASN A 221 16.72 5.05 -1.46
C ASN A 221 16.52 5.69 -2.83
N VAL A 222 15.33 6.22 -3.11
CA VAL A 222 15.04 6.81 -4.44
C VAL A 222 15.41 8.28 -4.55
N GLY A 223 15.30 9.06 -3.45
CA GLY A 223 15.42 10.51 -3.46
C GLY A 223 16.74 11.07 -2.91
N ILE A 224 17.40 10.35 -1.99
CA ILE A 224 18.53 10.91 -1.24
C ILE A 224 19.84 10.17 -1.54
N ILE A 225 19.83 8.84 -1.58
CA ILE A 225 21.04 8.02 -1.73
C ILE A 225 21.62 8.17 -3.15
N MET A 226 22.92 8.47 -3.21
CA MET A 226 23.67 8.61 -4.45
C MET A 226 24.56 7.40 -4.78
N GLY A 227 24.73 6.49 -3.83
CA GLY A 227 25.54 5.26 -3.94
C GLY A 227 24.67 4.00 -4.10
N ASP A 228 24.97 2.98 -3.31
CA ASP A 228 24.27 1.69 -3.37
C ASP A 228 22.83 1.79 -2.90
N HIS A 229 21.91 1.45 -3.78
CA HIS A 229 20.48 1.47 -3.53
C HIS A 229 20.01 0.16 -2.87
N MET A 230 20.34 -0.03 -1.60
CA MET A 230 20.10 -1.26 -0.83
C MET A 230 18.63 -1.69 -0.75
N MET A 231 17.69 -0.73 -0.86
CA MET A 231 16.26 -1.03 -0.82
C MET A 231 15.68 -1.52 -2.15
N ASN A 232 16.46 -1.54 -3.24
CA ASN A 232 15.97 -1.99 -4.55
C ASN A 232 15.41 -3.42 -4.49
N GLY A 233 16.05 -4.32 -3.77
CA GLY A 233 15.57 -5.69 -3.57
C GLY A 233 14.21 -5.75 -2.86
N ALA A 234 14.02 -4.95 -1.82
CA ALA A 234 12.76 -4.87 -1.09
C ALA A 234 11.65 -4.24 -1.96
N ILE A 235 11.93 -3.10 -2.60
CA ILE A 235 10.98 -2.42 -3.48
C ILE A 235 10.49 -3.36 -4.59
N ASN A 236 11.39 -4.13 -5.21
CA ASN A 236 11.06 -5.01 -6.32
C ASN A 236 10.46 -6.36 -5.92
N SER A 237 10.54 -6.76 -4.64
CA SER A 237 9.96 -8.01 -4.13
C SER A 237 8.57 -7.85 -3.50
N CYS A 238 8.02 -6.64 -3.44
CA CYS A 238 6.61 -6.47 -3.09
C CYS A 238 5.72 -7.05 -4.20
N ALA A 239 4.76 -7.91 -3.81
CA ALA A 239 3.83 -8.54 -4.77
C ALA A 239 2.74 -7.60 -5.30
N LEU A 240 2.69 -6.35 -4.84
CA LEU A 240 1.69 -5.34 -5.23
C LEU A 240 0.24 -5.81 -5.07
N CYS A 241 -0.01 -6.68 -4.10
CA CYS A 241 -1.30 -7.37 -3.93
C CYS A 241 -2.37 -6.55 -3.19
N GLY A 242 -2.01 -5.44 -2.55
CA GLY A 242 -2.95 -4.56 -1.82
C GLY A 242 -3.48 -5.12 -0.50
N GLN A 243 -3.04 -6.29 -0.02
CA GLN A 243 -3.52 -6.87 1.25
C GLN A 243 -3.21 -5.97 2.45
N CYS A 244 -2.05 -5.30 2.46
CA CYS A 244 -1.68 -4.36 3.51
C CYS A 244 -2.68 -3.20 3.64
N THR A 245 -3.22 -2.71 2.51
CA THR A 245 -4.22 -1.65 2.46
C THR A 245 -5.54 -2.07 3.09
N VAL A 246 -6.01 -3.29 2.75
CA VAL A 246 -7.27 -3.84 3.29
C VAL A 246 -7.15 -4.16 4.78
N ASN A 247 -5.99 -4.67 5.22
CA ASN A 247 -5.77 -4.99 6.62
C ASN A 247 -5.51 -3.75 7.48
N CYS A 248 -5.07 -2.64 6.89
CA CYS A 248 -4.80 -1.41 7.61
C CYS A 248 -6.10 -0.64 7.91
N PRO A 249 -6.43 -0.35 9.18
CA PRO A 249 -7.62 0.43 9.51
C PRO A 249 -7.59 1.85 8.97
N ASN A 250 -6.41 2.36 8.58
CA ASN A 250 -6.20 3.66 7.96
C ASN A 250 -5.96 3.58 6.44
N GLY A 251 -6.08 2.40 5.83
CA GLY A 251 -5.90 2.23 4.38
C GLY A 251 -4.49 2.51 3.87
N TYR A 252 -3.44 2.25 4.67
CA TYR A 252 -2.07 2.55 4.28
C TYR A 252 -1.58 1.62 3.18
N ASP A 253 -1.26 2.17 2.00
CA ASP A 253 -0.97 1.41 0.78
C ASP A 253 0.53 1.28 0.50
N MET A 254 1.13 0.19 0.97
CA MET A 254 2.53 -0.15 0.65
C MET A 254 2.72 -0.60 -0.80
N ALA A 255 1.67 -1.13 -1.44
CA ALA A 255 1.76 -1.57 -2.83
C ALA A 255 1.96 -0.38 -3.76
N GLU A 256 1.16 0.69 -3.59
CA GLU A 256 1.32 1.92 -4.36
C GLU A 256 2.66 2.61 -4.09
N ILE A 257 3.13 2.63 -2.84
CA ILE A 257 4.45 3.18 -2.49
C ILE A 257 5.57 2.43 -3.23
N CYS A 258 5.53 1.09 -3.26
CA CYS A 258 6.52 0.29 -3.98
C CYS A 258 6.42 0.50 -5.50
N LEU A 259 5.21 0.58 -6.05
CA LEU A 259 5.00 0.82 -7.48
C LEU A 259 5.48 2.21 -7.91
N SER A 260 5.14 3.26 -7.16
CA SER A 260 5.63 4.62 -7.38
C SER A 260 7.17 4.68 -7.31
N ALA A 261 7.77 3.96 -6.36
CA ALA A 261 9.23 3.86 -6.28
C ALA A 261 9.83 3.18 -7.51
N ARG A 262 9.21 2.09 -8.03
CA ARG A 262 9.65 1.42 -9.27
C ARG A 262 9.59 2.35 -10.47
N ARG A 263 8.49 3.10 -10.65
CA ARG A 263 8.33 4.11 -11.69
C ARG A 263 9.44 5.17 -11.63
N ASN A 264 9.69 5.70 -10.42
CA ASN A 264 10.78 6.65 -10.21
C ASN A 264 12.15 6.07 -10.54
N MET A 265 12.44 4.83 -10.10
CA MET A 265 13.71 4.16 -10.38
C MET A 265 13.92 3.91 -11.89
N VAL A 266 12.86 3.58 -12.62
CA VAL A 266 12.92 3.46 -14.10
C VAL A 266 13.19 4.83 -14.73
N ALA A 267 12.43 5.85 -14.38
CA ALA A 267 12.55 7.19 -14.93
C ALA A 267 13.92 7.84 -14.64
N THR A 268 14.57 7.49 -13.52
CA THR A 268 15.88 8.04 -13.12
C THR A 268 17.07 7.12 -13.43
N GLY A 269 16.86 6.02 -14.16
CA GLY A 269 17.90 5.06 -14.50
C GLY A 269 18.50 4.27 -13.32
N LYS A 270 17.81 4.26 -12.17
CA LYS A 270 18.23 3.56 -10.93
C LYS A 270 17.71 2.13 -10.83
N MET A 271 16.82 1.72 -11.75
CA MET A 271 16.30 0.36 -11.81
C MET A 271 17.32 -0.55 -12.51
N SER A 272 17.71 -1.63 -11.83
CA SER A 272 18.50 -2.68 -12.47
C SER A 272 17.67 -3.38 -13.56
N LEU A 273 18.20 -3.49 -14.77
CA LEU A 273 17.53 -4.17 -15.88
C LEU A 273 17.28 -5.65 -15.59
N ALA A 274 18.23 -6.31 -14.92
CA ALA A 274 18.17 -7.75 -14.64
C ALA A 274 17.02 -8.17 -13.72
N VAL A 275 16.50 -7.28 -12.88
CA VAL A 275 15.50 -7.63 -11.86
C VAL A 275 14.20 -8.17 -12.46
N HIS A 276 13.72 -7.59 -13.54
CA HIS A 276 12.45 -7.97 -14.17
C HIS A 276 12.60 -8.47 -15.62
N GLU A 277 13.83 -8.63 -16.07
CA GLU A 277 14.16 -8.92 -17.49
C GLU A 277 13.43 -10.17 -18.00
N PHE A 278 13.50 -11.28 -17.28
CA PHE A 278 12.83 -12.53 -17.70
C PHE A 278 11.32 -12.39 -17.82
N ALA A 279 10.71 -11.63 -16.92
CA ALA A 279 9.25 -11.42 -16.95
C ALA A 279 8.86 -10.52 -18.13
N LEU A 280 9.65 -9.48 -18.42
CA LEU A 280 9.44 -8.57 -19.55
C LEU A 280 9.62 -9.30 -20.89
N TYR A 281 10.64 -10.15 -21.01
CA TYR A 281 10.80 -11.00 -22.21
C TYR A 281 9.68 -12.03 -22.36
N ASP A 282 9.12 -12.54 -21.27
CA ASP A 282 7.98 -13.45 -21.34
C ASP A 282 6.69 -12.74 -21.80
N GLN A 283 6.51 -11.46 -21.37
CA GLN A 283 5.47 -10.58 -21.91
C GLN A 283 5.68 -10.30 -23.40
N LEU A 284 6.89 -9.92 -23.79
CA LEU A 284 7.23 -9.65 -25.20
C LEU A 284 6.94 -10.88 -26.07
N PHE A 285 7.40 -12.06 -25.65
CA PHE A 285 7.14 -13.32 -26.34
C PHE A 285 5.63 -13.59 -26.48
N SER A 286 4.85 -13.30 -25.44
CA SER A 286 3.40 -13.49 -25.48
C SER A 286 2.72 -12.52 -26.46
N ASN A 287 3.26 -11.31 -26.63
CA ASN A 287 2.69 -10.26 -27.49
C ASN A 287 3.32 -10.19 -28.89
N THR A 288 4.23 -11.11 -29.19
CA THR A 288 4.84 -11.24 -30.53
C THR A 288 4.69 -12.65 -31.07
N GLU A 289 5.56 -13.59 -30.72
CA GLU A 289 5.59 -14.94 -31.29
C GLU A 289 4.35 -15.75 -30.96
N ALA A 290 3.91 -15.72 -29.71
CA ALA A 290 2.70 -16.44 -29.25
C ALA A 290 1.41 -15.63 -29.42
N PHE A 291 1.50 -14.40 -29.92
CA PHE A 291 0.34 -13.55 -30.14
C PHE A 291 -0.56 -14.09 -31.24
N LEU A 292 -1.86 -14.03 -31.01
CA LEU A 292 -2.90 -14.33 -31.99
C LEU A 292 -4.14 -13.49 -31.71
N CYS A 293 -4.56 -12.70 -32.69
CA CYS A 293 -5.85 -12.03 -32.63
C CYS A 293 -6.59 -12.35 -33.94
N ARG A 294 -7.73 -13.04 -33.84
CA ARG A 294 -8.51 -13.51 -34.98
C ARG A 294 -10.00 -13.50 -34.70
N PRO A 295 -10.82 -13.09 -35.65
CA PRO A 295 -12.26 -13.33 -35.57
C PRO A 295 -12.55 -14.84 -35.70
N GLU A 296 -13.69 -15.29 -35.21
CA GLU A 296 -14.19 -16.64 -35.46
C GLU A 296 -14.41 -16.86 -36.97
N PRO A 297 -14.09 -18.03 -37.54
CA PRO A 297 -14.36 -18.32 -38.95
C PRO A 297 -15.83 -18.08 -39.31
N GLY A 298 -16.04 -17.32 -40.40
CA GLY A 298 -17.38 -16.90 -40.85
C GLY A 298 -17.83 -15.54 -40.35
N TYR A 299 -17.05 -14.88 -39.47
CA TYR A 299 -17.31 -13.53 -38.99
C TYR A 299 -16.18 -12.58 -39.39
N GLU A 300 -16.49 -11.38 -39.83
CA GLU A 300 -15.53 -10.29 -39.99
C GLU A 300 -15.33 -9.55 -38.66
N LYS A 301 -16.42 -9.43 -37.89
CA LYS A 301 -16.46 -8.83 -36.56
C LYS A 301 -17.16 -9.77 -35.61
N CYS A 302 -16.75 -9.77 -34.35
CA CYS A 302 -17.29 -10.66 -33.34
C CYS A 302 -18.03 -9.88 -32.25
N ALA A 303 -19.07 -10.46 -31.68
CA ALA A 303 -19.74 -9.91 -30.51
C ALA A 303 -18.87 -10.07 -29.26
N TYR A 304 -18.05 -11.10 -29.21
CA TYR A 304 -17.18 -11.42 -28.09
C TYR A 304 -15.74 -11.72 -28.56
N VAL A 305 -14.79 -11.53 -27.65
CA VAL A 305 -13.42 -12.04 -27.82
C VAL A 305 -12.97 -12.74 -26.53
N PHE A 306 -12.49 -13.96 -26.66
CA PHE A 306 -11.94 -14.69 -25.52
C PHE A 306 -10.47 -14.33 -25.30
N PHE A 307 -10.16 -13.85 -24.09
CA PHE A 307 -8.83 -13.49 -23.61
C PHE A 307 -8.44 -14.41 -22.45
N PRO A 308 -7.84 -15.60 -22.71
CA PRO A 308 -7.45 -16.52 -21.64
C PRO A 308 -6.33 -15.99 -20.76
N GLY A 309 -5.57 -14.99 -21.24
CA GLY A 309 -4.37 -14.46 -20.60
C GLY A 309 -3.13 -15.31 -20.86
N CYS A 310 -1.96 -14.70 -20.68
CA CYS A 310 -0.68 -15.32 -21.03
C CYS A 310 -0.33 -16.55 -20.16
N GLN A 311 -0.82 -16.62 -18.92
CA GLN A 311 -0.53 -17.75 -18.03
C GLN A 311 -1.43 -18.95 -18.30
N ALA A 312 -2.68 -18.77 -18.72
CA ALA A 312 -3.56 -19.89 -19.08
C ALA A 312 -2.99 -20.68 -20.27
N GLY A 313 -2.58 -20.00 -21.34
CA GLY A 313 -1.92 -20.65 -22.47
C GLY A 313 -0.57 -21.30 -22.13
N ALA A 314 0.10 -20.83 -21.07
CA ALA A 314 1.38 -21.36 -20.62
C ALA A 314 1.27 -22.59 -19.71
N ILE A 315 0.27 -22.61 -18.83
CA ILE A 315 0.15 -23.59 -17.73
C ILE A 315 -0.91 -24.64 -18.04
N ALA A 316 -2.06 -24.22 -18.56
CA ALA A 316 -3.20 -25.08 -18.85
C ALA A 316 -3.75 -24.85 -20.28
N PRO A 317 -2.93 -25.06 -21.33
CA PRO A 317 -3.34 -24.81 -22.72
C PRO A 317 -4.57 -25.61 -23.14
N GLU A 318 -4.75 -26.83 -22.61
CA GLU A 318 -5.91 -27.65 -22.87
C GLU A 318 -7.21 -27.04 -22.34
N ALA A 319 -7.19 -26.54 -21.09
CA ALA A 319 -8.33 -25.84 -20.50
C ALA A 319 -8.70 -24.58 -21.30
N ALA A 320 -7.69 -23.80 -21.71
CA ALA A 320 -7.88 -22.61 -22.53
C ALA A 320 -8.48 -22.93 -23.90
N TYR A 321 -8.03 -24.00 -24.53
CA TYR A 321 -8.55 -24.47 -25.81
C TYR A 321 -10.01 -24.89 -25.70
N ARG A 322 -10.33 -25.77 -24.75
CA ARG A 322 -11.73 -26.27 -24.53
C ARG A 322 -12.67 -25.15 -24.13
N ALA A 323 -12.22 -24.22 -23.31
CA ALA A 323 -13.00 -23.01 -22.96
C ALA A 323 -13.36 -22.20 -24.20
N TYR A 324 -12.43 -22.04 -25.15
CA TYR A 324 -12.70 -21.33 -26.39
C TYR A 324 -13.70 -22.08 -27.28
N GLU A 325 -13.56 -23.40 -27.43
CA GLU A 325 -14.52 -24.19 -28.19
C GLU A 325 -15.93 -24.13 -27.60
N ASP A 326 -16.05 -24.24 -26.29
CA ASP A 326 -17.32 -24.15 -25.57
C ASP A 326 -18.00 -22.79 -25.75
N LEU A 327 -17.25 -21.68 -25.58
CA LEU A 327 -17.76 -20.33 -25.78
C LEU A 327 -18.26 -20.11 -27.22
N ARG A 328 -17.51 -20.56 -28.21
CA ARG A 328 -17.93 -20.49 -29.63
C ARG A 328 -19.20 -21.25 -29.92
N ALA A 329 -19.37 -22.41 -29.30
CA ALA A 329 -20.57 -23.24 -29.50
C ALA A 329 -21.83 -22.65 -28.89
N ARG A 330 -21.69 -21.87 -27.84
CA ARG A 330 -22.84 -21.40 -27.02
C ARG A 330 -23.18 -19.92 -27.16
N LEU A 331 -22.22 -19.07 -27.55
CA LEU A 331 -22.45 -17.62 -27.65
C LEU A 331 -22.80 -17.20 -29.07
N PRO A 332 -23.88 -16.42 -29.26
CA PRO A 332 -24.26 -15.89 -30.57
C PRO A 332 -23.39 -14.71 -31.00
N GLY A 333 -23.30 -14.48 -32.30
CA GLY A 333 -22.61 -13.28 -32.85
C GLY A 333 -21.10 -13.45 -33.02
N GLY A 334 -20.57 -14.65 -32.82
CA GLY A 334 -19.17 -15.03 -33.00
C GLY A 334 -18.29 -14.67 -31.80
N VAL A 335 -17.34 -15.55 -31.53
CA VAL A 335 -16.34 -15.40 -30.47
C VAL A 335 -14.94 -15.40 -31.09
N GLY A 336 -14.30 -14.25 -31.17
CA GLY A 336 -12.89 -14.13 -31.56
C GLY A 336 -11.97 -14.69 -30.46
N ILE A 337 -10.69 -14.84 -30.81
CA ILE A 337 -9.63 -15.21 -29.86
C ILE A 337 -8.57 -14.12 -29.80
N LEU A 338 -8.11 -13.78 -28.60
CA LEU A 338 -6.95 -12.92 -28.39
C LEU A 338 -5.98 -13.62 -27.43
N LEU A 339 -4.91 -14.22 -27.98
CA LEU A 339 -3.79 -14.74 -27.20
C LEU A 339 -2.75 -13.63 -27.05
N GLY A 340 -2.41 -13.31 -25.79
CA GLY A 340 -1.45 -12.26 -25.47
C GLY A 340 -1.36 -12.02 -23.98
N CYS A 341 -0.54 -11.04 -23.61
CA CYS A 341 -0.44 -10.52 -22.24
C CYS A 341 -1.17 -9.17 -22.14
N CYS A 342 -1.89 -8.94 -21.07
CA CYS A 342 -2.60 -7.68 -20.80
C CYS A 342 -1.68 -6.49 -20.49
N GLY A 343 -0.35 -6.70 -20.43
CA GLY A 343 0.62 -5.63 -20.15
C GLY A 343 0.92 -5.43 -18.66
N VAL A 344 0.22 -6.09 -17.75
CA VAL A 344 0.41 -5.88 -16.32
C VAL A 344 1.84 -6.11 -15.82
N ILE A 345 2.63 -6.91 -16.53
CA ILE A 345 4.03 -7.19 -16.22
C ILE A 345 4.88 -5.91 -16.33
N SER A 346 4.73 -5.17 -17.44
CA SER A 346 5.43 -3.88 -17.63
C SER A 346 4.95 -2.84 -16.62
N HIS A 347 3.65 -2.78 -16.34
CA HIS A 347 3.11 -1.91 -15.29
C HIS A 347 3.72 -2.23 -13.92
N TRP A 348 3.75 -3.50 -13.50
CA TRP A 348 4.37 -3.91 -12.23
C TRP A 348 5.89 -3.66 -12.18
N ALA A 349 6.56 -3.66 -13.32
CA ALA A 349 7.97 -3.31 -13.42
C ALA A 349 8.23 -1.79 -13.34
N GLY A 350 7.18 -0.96 -13.30
CA GLY A 350 7.28 0.51 -13.33
C GLY A 350 7.59 1.08 -14.72
N ARG A 351 7.41 0.29 -15.79
CA ARG A 351 7.67 0.69 -17.18
C ARG A 351 6.36 1.09 -17.86
N GLU A 352 5.90 2.29 -17.53
CA GLU A 352 4.60 2.79 -17.97
C GLU A 352 4.52 2.96 -19.50
N GLU A 353 5.58 3.46 -20.16
CA GLU A 353 5.63 3.60 -21.62
C GLU A 353 5.38 2.24 -22.31
N LEU A 354 6.05 1.20 -21.86
CA LEU A 354 5.87 -0.16 -22.40
C LEU A 354 4.47 -0.71 -22.11
N PHE A 355 3.87 -0.33 -20.99
CA PHE A 355 2.49 -0.68 -20.67
C PHE A 355 1.51 0.02 -21.61
N GLU A 356 1.70 1.33 -21.86
CA GLU A 356 0.88 2.12 -22.78
C GLU A 356 0.99 1.60 -24.23
N GLU A 357 2.20 1.26 -24.69
CA GLU A 357 2.42 0.63 -26.00
C GLU A 357 1.66 -0.71 -26.12
N THR A 358 1.71 -1.53 -25.07
CA THR A 358 0.96 -2.79 -25.04
C THR A 358 -0.55 -2.54 -25.09
N CYS A 359 -1.08 -1.58 -24.34
CA CYS A 359 -2.48 -1.20 -24.38
C CYS A 359 -2.91 -0.66 -25.75
N ALA A 360 -2.06 0.13 -26.39
CA ALA A 360 -2.30 0.65 -27.74
C ALA A 360 -2.37 -0.49 -28.78
N GLN A 361 -1.45 -1.46 -28.70
CA GLN A 361 -1.48 -2.65 -29.55
C GLN A 361 -2.78 -3.43 -29.37
N LEU A 362 -3.16 -3.73 -28.11
CA LEU A 362 -4.39 -4.48 -27.82
C LEU A 362 -5.62 -3.73 -28.30
N ARG A 363 -5.69 -2.41 -28.12
CA ARG A 363 -6.80 -1.58 -28.61
C ARG A 363 -6.93 -1.66 -30.12
N ALA A 364 -5.84 -1.51 -30.85
CA ALA A 364 -5.85 -1.61 -32.31
C ALA A 364 -6.33 -2.99 -32.81
N GLU A 365 -5.99 -4.06 -32.12
CA GLU A 365 -6.45 -5.41 -32.46
C GLU A 365 -7.94 -5.61 -32.14
N LEU A 366 -8.42 -5.09 -31.01
CA LEU A 366 -9.85 -5.13 -30.66
C LEU A 366 -10.71 -4.31 -31.63
N GLU A 367 -10.24 -3.17 -32.10
CA GLU A 367 -10.89 -2.36 -33.14
C GLU A 367 -11.08 -3.16 -34.45
N LYS A 368 -10.08 -3.93 -34.87
CA LYS A 368 -10.20 -4.80 -36.06
C LYS A 368 -11.29 -5.85 -35.90
N LEU A 369 -11.51 -6.35 -34.69
CA LEU A 369 -12.58 -7.29 -34.36
C LEU A 369 -13.96 -6.64 -34.18
N GLY A 370 -14.05 -5.31 -34.24
CA GLY A 370 -15.29 -4.53 -34.07
C GLY A 370 -15.59 -4.14 -32.61
N ASN A 371 -14.58 -4.04 -31.77
CA ASN A 371 -14.69 -3.74 -30.33
C ASN A 371 -15.61 -4.73 -29.58
N PRO A 372 -15.33 -6.03 -29.66
CA PRO A 372 -16.14 -7.06 -29.01
C PRO A 372 -16.08 -6.94 -27.48
N ARG A 373 -17.09 -7.47 -26.79
CA ARG A 373 -17.01 -7.68 -25.35
C ARG A 373 -15.92 -8.69 -25.03
N ILE A 374 -14.98 -8.30 -24.13
CA ILE A 374 -13.85 -9.15 -23.74
C ILE A 374 -14.30 -10.15 -22.66
N ILE A 375 -14.02 -11.42 -22.86
CA ILE A 375 -14.21 -12.50 -21.90
C ILE A 375 -12.85 -12.86 -21.33
N ALA A 376 -12.54 -12.44 -20.11
CA ALA A 376 -11.26 -12.68 -19.46
C ALA A 376 -11.30 -13.93 -18.56
N ALA A 377 -10.29 -14.81 -18.70
CA ALA A 377 -10.14 -16.00 -17.84
C ALA A 377 -9.10 -15.82 -16.72
N CYS A 378 -8.76 -14.58 -16.40
CA CYS A 378 -7.83 -14.23 -15.33
C CYS A 378 -8.31 -12.93 -14.66
N PRO A 379 -8.48 -12.90 -13.32
CA PRO A 379 -8.97 -11.72 -12.61
C PRO A 379 -8.01 -10.54 -12.72
N THR A 380 -6.70 -10.78 -12.75
CA THR A 380 -5.72 -9.73 -12.97
C THR A 380 -5.83 -9.13 -14.38
N CYS A 381 -6.04 -9.96 -15.41
CA CYS A 381 -6.27 -9.45 -16.76
C CYS A 381 -7.57 -8.64 -16.83
N GLN A 382 -8.65 -9.15 -16.25
CA GLN A 382 -9.95 -8.47 -16.19
C GLN A 382 -9.82 -7.08 -15.57
N LYS A 383 -9.17 -6.99 -14.42
CA LYS A 383 -8.89 -5.72 -13.73
C LYS A 383 -8.06 -4.79 -14.62
N THR A 384 -6.93 -5.28 -15.15
CA THR A 384 -6.00 -4.46 -15.97
C THR A 384 -6.68 -3.93 -17.23
N LEU A 385 -7.44 -4.77 -17.95
CA LEU A 385 -8.12 -4.37 -19.19
C LEU A 385 -9.22 -3.33 -18.93
N ARG A 386 -9.96 -3.46 -17.81
CA ARG A 386 -10.96 -2.48 -17.37
C ARG A 386 -10.31 -1.14 -17.01
N GLU A 387 -9.27 -1.16 -16.18
CA GLU A 387 -8.55 0.05 -15.74
C GLU A 387 -7.87 0.78 -16.90
N ALA A 388 -7.36 0.05 -17.88
CA ALA A 388 -6.77 0.63 -19.09
C ALA A 388 -7.82 1.10 -20.14
N GLY A 389 -9.11 0.93 -19.88
CA GLY A 389 -10.18 1.37 -20.77
C GLY A 389 -10.17 0.68 -22.15
N LEU A 390 -9.86 -0.64 -22.18
CA LEU A 390 -9.74 -1.41 -23.43
C LEU A 390 -11.09 -1.97 -23.94
N GLY A 391 -12.20 -1.63 -23.30
CA GLY A 391 -13.55 -2.03 -23.67
C GLY A 391 -14.30 -2.71 -22.54
N GLU A 392 -15.52 -3.17 -22.85
CA GLU A 392 -16.32 -3.93 -21.91
C GLU A 392 -15.65 -5.29 -21.65
N CYS A 393 -15.36 -5.59 -20.38
CA CYS A 393 -14.67 -6.81 -20.00
C CYS A 393 -15.44 -7.54 -18.90
N THR A 394 -15.73 -8.84 -19.10
CA THR A 394 -16.41 -9.71 -18.13
C THR A 394 -15.50 -10.90 -17.78
N GLY A 395 -15.67 -11.46 -16.59
CA GLY A 395 -15.03 -12.72 -16.22
C GLY A 395 -15.71 -13.90 -16.92
N ILE A 396 -14.94 -14.92 -17.29
CA ILE A 396 -15.50 -16.16 -17.84
C ILE A 396 -16.46 -16.85 -16.85
N TRP A 397 -16.21 -16.67 -15.56
CA TRP A 397 -17.05 -17.22 -14.48
C TRP A 397 -18.47 -16.66 -14.50
N ASP A 398 -18.65 -15.38 -14.82
CA ASP A 398 -19.97 -14.76 -14.94
C ASP A 398 -20.77 -15.42 -16.07
N LEU A 399 -20.15 -15.58 -17.23
CA LEU A 399 -20.77 -16.24 -18.38
C LEU A 399 -21.08 -17.71 -18.12
N LEU A 400 -20.19 -18.43 -17.45
CA LEU A 400 -20.42 -19.84 -17.11
C LEU A 400 -21.56 -20.02 -16.09
N LEU A 401 -21.81 -19.03 -15.23
CA LEU A 401 -23.00 -19.04 -14.39
C LEU A 401 -24.29 -18.82 -15.18
N GLU A 402 -24.27 -17.91 -16.14
CA GLU A 402 -25.41 -17.59 -17.01
C GLU A 402 -25.72 -18.73 -17.97
N LEU A 403 -24.72 -19.26 -18.64
CA LEU A 403 -24.84 -20.33 -19.63
C LEU A 403 -25.03 -21.73 -19.01
N GLY A 404 -24.70 -21.88 -17.73
CA GLY A 404 -24.53 -23.21 -17.09
C GLY A 404 -23.16 -23.83 -17.37
N LEU A 405 -22.83 -24.88 -16.63
CA LEU A 405 -21.61 -25.65 -16.88
C LEU A 405 -21.67 -26.34 -18.24
N PRO A 406 -20.52 -26.55 -18.92
CA PRO A 406 -20.48 -27.29 -20.19
C PRO A 406 -20.88 -28.75 -20.00
N GLU A 407 -21.36 -29.35 -21.06
CA GLU A 407 -21.69 -30.78 -21.07
C GLU A 407 -20.44 -31.63 -20.74
N GLY A 408 -20.58 -32.57 -19.82
CA GLY A 408 -19.46 -33.39 -19.35
C GLY A 408 -18.60 -32.76 -18.26
N ALA A 409 -18.97 -31.59 -17.74
CA ALA A 409 -18.34 -31.08 -16.53
C ALA A 409 -18.55 -32.06 -15.35
N PRO A 410 -17.55 -32.22 -14.47
CA PRO A 410 -17.69 -33.11 -13.30
C PRO A 410 -18.78 -32.61 -12.36
N VAL A 411 -19.46 -33.53 -11.72
CA VAL A 411 -20.50 -33.24 -10.69
C VAL A 411 -20.04 -33.55 -9.28
N SER A 412 -18.77 -33.90 -9.11
CA SER A 412 -18.10 -34.09 -7.82
C SER A 412 -16.61 -33.89 -7.99
N CYS A 413 -16.06 -32.87 -7.33
CA CYS A 413 -14.62 -32.57 -7.35
C CYS A 413 -13.92 -32.80 -5.99
N GLY A 414 -14.66 -33.29 -4.98
CA GLY A 414 -14.11 -33.56 -3.65
C GLY A 414 -13.94 -32.29 -2.77
N GLU A 415 -13.08 -32.41 -1.78
CA GLU A 415 -12.76 -31.30 -0.85
C GLU A 415 -11.68 -30.41 -1.46
N VAL A 416 -11.90 -29.10 -1.41
CA VAL A 416 -10.97 -28.09 -1.94
C VAL A 416 -10.84 -26.92 -0.98
N THR A 417 -9.64 -26.37 -0.84
CA THR A 417 -9.45 -25.05 -0.20
C THR A 417 -9.46 -23.99 -1.29
N LEU A 418 -10.41 -23.05 -1.24
CA LEU A 418 -10.57 -22.02 -2.25
C LEU A 418 -9.72 -20.79 -1.93
N HIS A 419 -8.82 -20.44 -2.85
CA HIS A 419 -8.00 -19.26 -2.75
C HIS A 419 -8.54 -18.11 -3.61
N ASP A 420 -8.83 -16.97 -2.96
CA ASP A 420 -9.20 -15.74 -3.66
C ASP A 420 -7.97 -15.03 -4.23
N ALA A 421 -7.96 -14.88 -5.55
CA ALA A 421 -6.86 -14.21 -6.22
C ALA A 421 -6.82 -12.71 -5.92
N CYS A 422 -5.63 -12.16 -5.66
CA CYS A 422 -5.46 -10.73 -5.37
C CYS A 422 -5.95 -9.81 -6.51
N GLY A 423 -6.01 -10.30 -7.75
CA GLY A 423 -6.62 -9.57 -8.87
C GLY A 423 -8.13 -9.35 -8.76
N ALA A 424 -8.81 -10.15 -7.92
CA ALA A 424 -10.23 -10.00 -7.60
C ALA A 424 -10.48 -9.34 -6.23
N ARG A 425 -9.46 -8.79 -5.60
CA ARG A 425 -9.61 -8.04 -4.36
C ARG A 425 -10.48 -6.81 -4.59
N GLY A 426 -11.54 -6.65 -3.80
CA GLY A 426 -12.57 -5.63 -3.99
C GLY A 426 -13.65 -5.99 -5.04
N ASP A 427 -13.57 -7.17 -5.68
CA ASP A 427 -14.57 -7.66 -6.62
C ASP A 427 -15.38 -8.82 -6.01
N ALA A 428 -16.28 -8.47 -5.09
CA ALA A 428 -17.14 -9.43 -4.40
C ALA A 428 -18.03 -10.24 -5.36
N HIS A 429 -18.33 -9.69 -6.56
CA HIS A 429 -19.11 -10.38 -7.58
C HIS A 429 -18.33 -11.58 -8.14
N THR A 430 -17.09 -11.35 -8.58
CA THR A 430 -16.19 -12.43 -9.04
C THR A 430 -15.95 -13.49 -7.97
N GLN A 431 -15.69 -13.06 -6.71
CA GLN A 431 -15.46 -13.98 -5.59
C GLN A 431 -16.66 -14.88 -5.32
N LYS A 432 -17.88 -14.33 -5.40
CA LYS A 432 -19.13 -15.10 -5.25
C LYS A 432 -19.36 -16.02 -6.44
N ALA A 433 -19.16 -15.53 -7.67
CA ALA A 433 -19.36 -16.29 -8.89
C ALA A 433 -18.51 -17.57 -8.92
N VAL A 434 -17.25 -17.46 -8.51
CA VAL A 434 -16.34 -18.61 -8.47
C VAL A 434 -16.77 -19.66 -7.44
N ARG A 435 -17.25 -19.23 -6.26
CA ARG A 435 -17.79 -20.14 -5.23
C ARG A 435 -19.00 -20.91 -5.76
N GLU A 436 -19.94 -20.19 -6.37
CA GLU A 436 -21.14 -20.82 -6.96
C GLU A 436 -20.79 -21.81 -8.06
N LEU A 437 -19.80 -21.52 -8.92
CA LEU A 437 -19.32 -22.48 -9.92
C LEU A 437 -18.69 -23.72 -9.28
N ALA A 438 -17.86 -23.55 -8.24
CA ALA A 438 -17.26 -24.66 -7.53
C ALA A 438 -18.32 -25.55 -6.84
N GLU A 439 -19.34 -24.95 -6.25
CA GLU A 439 -20.49 -25.66 -5.69
C GLU A 439 -21.28 -26.44 -6.76
N ARG A 440 -21.52 -25.83 -7.93
CA ARG A 440 -22.17 -26.54 -9.07
C ARG A 440 -21.34 -27.70 -9.61
N LEU A 441 -20.01 -27.67 -9.47
CA LEU A 441 -19.10 -28.77 -9.75
C LEU A 441 -19.10 -29.85 -8.65
N GLY A 442 -19.89 -29.68 -7.59
CA GLY A 442 -19.93 -30.59 -6.45
C GLY A 442 -18.68 -30.53 -5.56
N CYS A 443 -17.92 -29.43 -5.58
CA CYS A 443 -16.81 -29.23 -4.69
C CYS A 443 -17.31 -28.91 -3.27
N LYS A 444 -16.70 -29.52 -2.26
CA LYS A 444 -16.86 -29.13 -0.87
C LYS A 444 -15.78 -28.10 -0.55
N ILE A 445 -16.20 -26.83 -0.46
CA ILE A 445 -15.28 -25.72 -0.26
C ILE A 445 -14.91 -25.57 1.22
N THR A 446 -13.62 -25.49 1.50
CA THR A 446 -13.05 -25.03 2.75
C THR A 446 -12.44 -23.65 2.50
N GLU A 447 -12.74 -22.71 3.39
CA GLU A 447 -12.16 -21.35 3.34
C GLU A 447 -10.86 -21.31 4.14
N PRO A 448 -9.78 -20.71 3.61
CA PRO A 448 -8.56 -20.48 4.38
C PRO A 448 -8.77 -19.48 5.49
N GLY A 449 -7.81 -19.35 6.41
CA GLY A 449 -7.88 -18.40 7.53
C GLY A 449 -8.06 -16.92 7.09
N HIS A 450 -7.50 -16.57 5.93
CA HIS A 450 -7.71 -15.29 5.27
C HIS A 450 -8.36 -15.50 3.91
N THR A 451 -9.53 -14.96 3.69
CA THR A 451 -10.35 -15.18 2.50
C THR A 451 -10.92 -13.87 1.96
N LEU A 452 -11.52 -13.88 0.77
CA LEU A 452 -12.10 -12.72 0.09
C LEU A 452 -11.07 -11.57 -0.03
N ASP A 453 -11.46 -10.38 0.41
CA ASP A 453 -10.57 -9.20 0.33
C ASP A 453 -9.35 -9.28 1.26
N ARG A 454 -9.36 -10.14 2.27
CA ARG A 454 -8.22 -10.37 3.15
C ARG A 454 -7.32 -11.52 2.72
N SER A 455 -7.64 -12.20 1.63
CA SER A 455 -6.91 -13.36 1.13
C SER A 455 -5.40 -13.09 1.04
N ASP A 456 -4.60 -14.06 1.46
CA ASP A 456 -3.14 -13.98 1.40
C ASP A 456 -2.63 -13.99 -0.04
N CYS A 457 -1.48 -13.37 -0.26
CA CYS A 457 -0.87 -13.35 -1.58
C CYS A 457 -0.13 -14.66 -1.86
N CYS A 458 -0.32 -15.23 -3.06
CA CYS A 458 0.41 -16.42 -3.49
C CYS A 458 1.90 -16.16 -3.84
N GLY A 459 2.33 -14.89 -3.96
CA GLY A 459 3.69 -14.50 -4.32
C GLY A 459 3.99 -14.45 -5.82
N TRP A 460 2.99 -14.58 -6.71
CA TRP A 460 3.18 -14.47 -8.16
C TRP A 460 3.17 -13.02 -8.65
N GLY A 461 2.28 -12.19 -8.11
CA GLY A 461 2.09 -10.79 -8.51
C GLY A 461 3.32 -9.91 -8.26
N GLY A 462 3.30 -8.70 -8.83
CA GLY A 462 4.33 -7.68 -8.61
C GLY A 462 5.75 -8.13 -8.97
N LEU A 463 5.91 -9.26 -9.67
CA LEU A 463 7.21 -9.83 -10.09
C LEU A 463 8.12 -10.24 -8.94
N ALA A 464 7.57 -10.47 -7.74
CA ALA A 464 8.33 -10.82 -6.54
C ALA A 464 9.25 -12.04 -6.75
N ALA A 465 8.75 -13.07 -7.44
CA ALA A 465 9.49 -14.30 -7.71
C ALA A 465 10.72 -14.11 -8.61
N PHE A 466 10.76 -13.04 -9.41
CA PHE A 466 11.92 -12.70 -10.24
C PHE A 466 12.92 -11.82 -9.49
N ALA A 467 12.44 -10.93 -8.64
CA ALA A 467 13.27 -10.01 -7.87
C ALA A 467 13.96 -10.69 -6.68
N LYS A 468 13.19 -11.47 -5.91
CA LYS A 468 13.65 -12.20 -4.73
C LYS A 468 12.82 -13.47 -4.54
N PRO A 469 13.28 -14.61 -5.08
CA PRO A 469 12.56 -15.89 -4.99
C PRO A 469 12.18 -16.28 -3.57
N GLU A 470 13.06 -16.06 -2.60
CA GLU A 470 12.84 -16.37 -1.19
C GLU A 470 11.65 -15.62 -0.57
N VAL A 471 11.45 -14.36 -0.96
CA VAL A 471 10.27 -13.57 -0.53
C VAL A 471 8.99 -14.12 -1.15
N ALA A 472 9.06 -14.54 -2.42
CA ALA A 472 7.92 -15.16 -3.09
C ALA A 472 7.56 -16.52 -2.49
N GLU A 473 8.54 -17.27 -1.98
CA GLU A 473 8.34 -18.51 -1.23
C GLU A 473 7.68 -18.24 0.12
N ASP A 474 8.08 -17.18 0.82
CA ASP A 474 7.44 -16.77 2.09
C ASP A 474 5.96 -16.40 1.88
N TYR A 475 5.63 -15.69 0.81
CA TYR A 475 4.24 -15.45 0.42
C TYR A 475 3.47 -16.76 0.20
N THR A 476 4.05 -17.67 -0.60
CA THR A 476 3.42 -18.95 -0.91
C THR A 476 3.19 -19.78 0.34
N ARG A 477 4.19 -19.84 1.23
CA ARG A 477 4.12 -20.57 2.51
C ARG A 477 3.03 -19.99 3.40
N ALA A 478 2.97 -18.66 3.53
CA ALA A 478 1.95 -18.01 4.34
C ALA A 478 0.53 -18.24 3.81
N ALA A 479 0.36 -18.25 2.48
CA ALA A 479 -0.94 -18.50 1.86
C ALA A 479 -1.38 -19.98 1.92
N LEU A 480 -0.46 -20.92 2.14
CA LEU A 480 -0.72 -22.35 2.31
C LEU A 480 -0.83 -22.77 3.78
N ASP A 481 -0.53 -21.87 4.71
CA ASP A 481 -0.55 -22.17 6.14
C ASP A 481 -1.98 -22.53 6.60
N GLY A 482 -2.12 -23.70 7.22
CA GLY A 482 -3.41 -24.24 7.64
C GLY A 482 -4.36 -24.65 6.52
N CYS A 483 -3.91 -24.70 5.26
CA CYS A 483 -4.70 -25.14 4.14
C CYS A 483 -4.55 -26.65 3.92
N GLU A 484 -5.66 -27.35 3.71
CA GLU A 484 -5.71 -28.79 3.46
C GLU A 484 -6.29 -29.11 2.08
N GLY A 485 -6.02 -30.31 1.57
CA GLY A 485 -6.56 -30.81 0.31
C GLY A 485 -6.09 -30.03 -0.92
N VAL A 486 -6.88 -30.09 -1.99
CA VAL A 486 -6.56 -29.44 -3.26
C VAL A 486 -6.77 -27.95 -3.17
N GLN A 487 -5.73 -27.17 -3.51
CA GLN A 487 -5.78 -25.71 -3.56
C GLN A 487 -6.45 -25.26 -4.84
N LEU A 488 -7.73 -24.94 -4.77
CA LEU A 488 -8.50 -24.44 -5.91
C LEU A 488 -8.31 -22.94 -6.07
N SER A 489 -7.96 -22.49 -7.26
CA SER A 489 -7.85 -21.06 -7.58
C SER A 489 -8.48 -20.74 -8.93
N TYR A 490 -8.73 -19.46 -9.17
CA TYR A 490 -9.21 -18.92 -10.45
C TYR A 490 -8.21 -17.95 -11.10
N CYS A 491 -6.94 -18.05 -10.67
CA CYS A 491 -5.79 -17.39 -11.27
C CYS A 491 -4.70 -18.42 -11.54
N MET A 492 -4.28 -18.57 -12.80
CA MET A 492 -3.23 -19.52 -13.19
C MET A 492 -1.88 -19.24 -12.51
N GLY A 493 -1.59 -17.98 -12.19
CA GLY A 493 -0.39 -17.62 -11.43
C GLY A 493 -0.43 -18.18 -10.00
N CYS A 494 -1.57 -18.12 -9.32
CA CYS A 494 -1.75 -18.71 -7.98
C CYS A 494 -1.62 -20.23 -8.05
N ARG A 495 -2.29 -20.87 -9.00
CA ARG A 495 -2.23 -22.32 -9.23
C ARG A 495 -0.77 -22.80 -9.42
N ASP A 496 0.00 -22.11 -10.28
CA ASP A 496 1.41 -22.43 -10.54
C ASP A 496 2.28 -22.27 -9.29
N ARG A 497 2.04 -21.20 -8.50
CA ARG A 497 2.78 -20.94 -7.26
C ARG A 497 2.54 -22.01 -6.20
N TYR A 498 1.29 -22.42 -6.00
CA TYR A 498 0.94 -23.45 -5.03
C TYR A 498 1.52 -24.82 -5.41
N ALA A 499 1.46 -25.19 -6.70
CA ALA A 499 2.11 -26.41 -7.18
C ALA A 499 3.63 -26.37 -6.97
N ARG A 500 4.28 -25.22 -7.16
CA ARG A 500 5.72 -25.03 -6.86
C ARG A 500 6.01 -25.07 -5.36
N GLY A 501 5.07 -24.65 -4.54
CA GLY A 501 5.14 -24.77 -3.08
C GLY A 501 4.89 -26.20 -2.55
N GLY A 502 4.65 -27.16 -3.45
CA GLY A 502 4.44 -28.56 -3.10
C GLY A 502 2.99 -28.93 -2.76
N ALA A 503 2.04 -28.01 -2.91
CA ALA A 503 0.63 -28.30 -2.71
C ALA A 503 -0.02 -28.88 -3.97
N GLU A 504 -0.96 -29.82 -3.80
CA GLU A 504 -1.85 -30.20 -4.86
C GLU A 504 -2.74 -29.02 -5.22
N SER A 505 -2.73 -28.58 -6.48
CA SER A 505 -3.44 -27.37 -6.88
C SER A 505 -4.09 -27.51 -8.25
N ALA A 506 -5.28 -26.93 -8.38
CA ALA A 506 -6.06 -26.89 -9.61
C ALA A 506 -6.58 -25.48 -9.89
N HIS A 507 -6.77 -25.17 -11.15
CA HIS A 507 -7.52 -24.01 -11.58
C HIS A 507 -8.97 -24.40 -11.86
N ILE A 508 -9.93 -23.54 -11.54
CA ILE A 508 -11.34 -23.87 -11.73
C ILE A 508 -11.68 -24.26 -13.18
N LEU A 509 -11.03 -23.67 -14.18
CA LEU A 509 -11.21 -24.06 -15.59
C LEU A 509 -10.63 -25.44 -15.91
N GLU A 510 -9.57 -25.90 -15.22
CA GLU A 510 -9.08 -27.26 -15.35
C GLU A 510 -10.15 -28.27 -14.89
N LEU A 511 -10.87 -27.95 -13.82
CA LEU A 511 -11.99 -28.77 -13.33
C LEU A 511 -13.19 -28.71 -14.29
N ILE A 512 -13.67 -27.52 -14.63
CA ILE A 512 -14.85 -27.32 -15.49
C ILE A 512 -14.71 -28.07 -16.83
N TYR A 513 -13.53 -27.96 -17.43
CA TYR A 513 -13.27 -28.57 -18.74
C TYR A 513 -12.58 -29.92 -18.68
N SER A 514 -12.52 -30.55 -17.51
CA SER A 514 -11.87 -31.87 -17.31
C SER A 514 -10.46 -31.94 -17.95
N ALA A 515 -9.72 -30.82 -17.86
CA ALA A 515 -8.37 -30.75 -18.37
C ALA A 515 -7.38 -31.22 -17.29
N PRO A 516 -6.33 -31.99 -17.65
CA PRO A 516 -5.41 -32.52 -16.67
C PRO A 516 -4.63 -31.39 -15.99
N ALA A 517 -4.63 -31.37 -14.65
CA ALA A 517 -3.77 -30.52 -13.86
C ALA A 517 -2.34 -31.10 -13.89
N GLY A 518 -1.50 -30.53 -14.75
CA GLY A 518 -0.09 -30.95 -14.87
C GLY A 518 0.82 -30.37 -13.79
N SER A 519 2.06 -30.87 -13.71
CA SER A 519 3.13 -30.27 -12.92
C SER A 519 3.41 -28.85 -13.38
N PRO A 520 3.92 -27.95 -12.50
CA PRO A 520 4.21 -26.56 -12.85
C PRO A 520 5.29 -26.48 -13.94
N PRO A 521 4.98 -25.98 -15.15
CA PRO A 521 5.92 -25.99 -16.27
C PRO A 521 7.07 -25.00 -16.06
N GLY A 522 8.27 -25.38 -16.54
CA GLY A 522 9.43 -24.48 -16.60
C GLY A 522 9.25 -23.39 -17.67
N ILE A 523 10.13 -22.38 -17.69
CA ILE A 523 10.04 -21.21 -18.62
C ILE A 523 9.99 -21.67 -20.09
N SER A 524 10.87 -22.57 -20.49
CA SER A 524 10.89 -23.08 -21.86
C SER A 524 9.62 -23.85 -22.23
N GLU A 525 9.07 -24.60 -21.29
CA GLU A 525 7.82 -25.34 -21.48
C GLU A 525 6.62 -24.40 -21.57
N LYS A 526 6.57 -23.35 -20.74
CA LYS A 526 5.56 -22.29 -20.82
C LYS A 526 5.50 -21.64 -22.21
N ARG A 527 6.67 -21.37 -22.81
CA ARG A 527 6.75 -20.83 -24.18
C ARG A 527 6.28 -21.84 -25.23
N LYS A 528 6.72 -23.11 -25.12
CA LYS A 528 6.24 -24.18 -26.00
C LYS A 528 4.71 -24.35 -25.93
N ASN A 529 4.14 -24.35 -24.74
CA ASN A 529 2.71 -24.50 -24.53
C ASN A 529 1.92 -23.37 -25.22
N ARG A 530 2.35 -22.11 -25.09
CA ARG A 530 1.71 -20.96 -25.77
C ARG A 530 1.77 -21.09 -27.30
N LEU A 531 2.92 -21.51 -27.85
CA LEU A 531 3.05 -21.75 -29.28
C LEU A 531 2.19 -22.92 -29.75
N SER A 532 2.19 -24.01 -29.00
CA SER A 532 1.35 -25.20 -29.33
C SER A 532 -0.13 -24.85 -29.29
N LEU A 533 -0.60 -24.06 -28.32
CA LEU A 533 -1.98 -23.58 -28.28
C LEU A 533 -2.31 -22.74 -29.52
N LYS A 534 -1.44 -21.75 -29.87
CA LYS A 534 -1.60 -20.93 -31.09
C LYS A 534 -1.69 -21.83 -32.34
N GLN A 535 -0.74 -22.73 -32.53
CA GLN A 535 -0.68 -23.61 -33.69
C GLN A 535 -1.91 -24.54 -33.76
N ARG A 536 -2.33 -25.10 -32.64
CA ARG A 536 -3.53 -25.94 -32.56
C ARG A 536 -4.78 -25.15 -32.94
N LEU A 537 -4.96 -23.95 -32.45
CA LEU A 537 -6.06 -23.07 -32.81
C LEU A 537 -6.07 -22.78 -34.31
N LEU A 538 -4.94 -22.37 -34.89
CA LEU A 538 -4.82 -22.10 -36.31
C LEU A 538 -5.18 -23.33 -37.17
N ARG A 539 -4.68 -24.50 -36.80
CA ARG A 539 -4.93 -25.74 -37.52
C ARG A 539 -6.39 -26.21 -37.38
N ASP A 540 -6.90 -26.28 -36.13
CA ASP A 540 -8.17 -26.94 -35.84
C ASP A 540 -9.36 -26.00 -36.11
N ILE A 541 -9.22 -24.70 -35.92
CA ILE A 541 -10.30 -23.72 -36.07
C ILE A 541 -10.24 -23.04 -37.45
N TRP A 542 -9.08 -22.47 -37.84
CA TRP A 542 -8.93 -21.73 -39.09
C TRP A 542 -8.50 -22.60 -40.28
N LYS A 543 -8.16 -23.88 -40.05
CA LYS A 543 -7.71 -24.83 -41.08
C LYS A 543 -6.45 -24.36 -41.81
N GLU A 544 -5.60 -23.57 -41.11
CA GLU A 544 -4.32 -23.08 -41.63
C GLU A 544 -3.22 -24.16 -41.46
N ASP A 545 -2.39 -24.34 -42.46
CA ASP A 545 -1.20 -25.19 -42.37
C ASP A 545 -0.11 -24.49 -41.58
N THR A 546 0.23 -25.04 -40.41
CA THR A 546 1.10 -24.40 -39.42
C THR A 546 2.56 -24.86 -39.50
N HIS A 547 3.03 -25.32 -40.64
CA HIS A 547 4.45 -25.64 -40.85
C HIS A 547 5.31 -24.36 -40.76
N MET A 548 5.50 -23.87 -39.55
CA MET A 548 6.49 -22.79 -39.27
C MET A 548 7.85 -23.41 -38.95
N ALA A 549 8.81 -23.22 -39.84
CA ALA A 549 10.22 -23.45 -39.51
C ALA A 549 10.60 -22.55 -38.30
N PRO A 550 11.38 -23.05 -37.34
CA PRO A 550 11.84 -22.22 -36.22
C PRO A 550 12.72 -21.08 -36.79
N ARG A 551 12.22 -19.86 -36.73
CA ARG A 551 13.04 -18.68 -37.00
C ARG A 551 13.96 -18.46 -35.80
N GLY A 552 15.26 -18.66 -36.02
CA GLY A 552 16.27 -18.27 -35.04
C GLY A 552 16.29 -16.74 -34.94
N TYR A 553 16.01 -16.23 -33.77
CA TYR A 553 16.10 -14.81 -33.45
C TYR A 553 17.53 -14.46 -33.03
N LYS A 554 18.13 -13.48 -33.68
CA LYS A 554 19.23 -12.68 -33.15
C LYS A 554 18.59 -11.49 -32.42
N ILE A 555 18.80 -11.41 -31.11
CA ILE A 555 18.47 -10.21 -30.33
C ILE A 555 19.61 -9.23 -30.55
N GLU A 556 19.34 -8.12 -31.24
CA GLU A 556 20.25 -6.97 -31.26
C GLU A 556 19.93 -6.11 -30.03
N TYR A 557 20.89 -6.01 -29.15
CA TYR A 557 20.85 -5.09 -28.02
C TYR A 557 21.18 -3.69 -28.54
N THR A 558 20.21 -2.79 -28.53
CA THR A 558 20.43 -1.35 -28.67
C THR A 558 20.36 -0.66 -27.31
#